data_e76ef93bd5322bae4e936a3b4be579d1
#
_entry.id   e76ef93bd5322bae4e936a3b4be579d1
#
_cell.length_a   1.000
_cell.length_b   1.000
_cell.length_c   1.000
_cell.angle_alpha   90.00
_cell.angle_beta   90.00
_cell.angle_gamma   90.00
#
_symmetry.space_group_name_H-M   'P 1'
#
loop_
_entity.id
_entity.type
_entity.pdbx_description
1 polymer ?
#
loop_
_entity_poly.entity_id
_entity_poly.type
_entity_poly.pdbx_seq_one_letter_code
_entity_poly.pdbx_strand_id
1 'polypeptide(L)'
;MKRYSKQTCEFQRQQAKSKFDKIRKTWCDLLRWGLPHKSTWILSQTEGERKNQHIVDPTHVLALRSFVAGFLEGNTSASRPWARIGTKDSERDDSSENKQWLQHFTDRVMNAIGTSNFYHAAGNFYYDYGVVNTGSHYFEVLPNGAVHVHTLIPGSYYVLNDAYGEAAQIIREFSINVKALVDKYGQRTKDGGRDWSNISSSVRKMYEDGNYGTMIDVVHTVKENPNYDFRDPDAFENKQWLELTYELGAGSGHFWAEGQEFAGTIVDKKEEIFLKEFTTKRKPFVVGKSTNEFEYGEKGPTIDALGLIKSLNKKAISKDQAIEQILKPALQGPASLRKSYISHAPNTFVPLDAKSIQGKSKLEPIFSVNPAIGTLIQDVEDMRQQVDKLYYADFLLFLSRNPKTRTATETSAVLEEQQRIIGPNLQSLNNTYNIPVLEWFMDFVLFEDPYLKPPPSSMEGQALKPEFISVFAQAQKAADLPAIDRYAGMIANVAQIDPRVLDKFNVDKLADLYEDRLYLPAGLNNPQSIVDAKREQAAAAQQRKQQLEETLPAVAKSAKDMAAAKMQQ
;
A
#
# COMPACT_ATOMS: atom_id res chain seq x y z
N MET A 1 -15.19 -7.21 -37.28
CA MET A 1 -15.13 -6.83 -35.84
C MET A 1 -16.48 -6.36 -35.37
N LYS A 2 -17.02 -6.90 -34.29
CA LYS A 2 -18.15 -6.29 -33.60
C LYS A 2 -17.62 -5.04 -32.88
N ARG A 3 -17.96 -3.84 -33.37
CA ARG A 3 -17.69 -2.61 -32.61
C ARG A 3 -18.39 -2.69 -31.26
N TYR A 4 -17.67 -2.34 -30.22
CA TYR A 4 -18.25 -2.26 -28.89
C TYR A 4 -19.28 -1.12 -28.86
N SER A 5 -20.44 -1.37 -28.25
CA SER A 5 -21.48 -0.35 -28.16
C SER A 5 -21.28 0.53 -26.94
N LYS A 6 -21.28 1.84 -27.14
CA LYS A 6 -21.25 2.84 -26.06
C LYS A 6 -22.44 2.66 -25.10
N GLN A 7 -23.61 2.25 -25.62
CA GLN A 7 -24.80 1.97 -24.79
C GLN A 7 -24.55 0.83 -23.80
N THR A 8 -23.87 -0.23 -24.21
CA THR A 8 -23.53 -1.34 -23.32
C THR A 8 -22.56 -0.90 -22.22
N CYS A 9 -21.57 -0.07 -22.56
CA CYS A 9 -20.63 0.48 -21.59
C CYS A 9 -21.34 1.39 -20.59
N GLU A 10 -22.27 2.22 -21.05
CA GLU A 10 -23.05 3.11 -20.20
C GLU A 10 -24.02 2.35 -19.28
N PHE A 11 -24.62 1.28 -19.75
CA PHE A 11 -25.44 0.41 -18.92
C PHE A 11 -24.60 -0.27 -17.81
N GLN A 12 -23.40 -0.78 -18.13
CA GLN A 12 -22.48 -1.33 -17.15
C GLN A 12 -22.02 -0.28 -16.14
N ARG A 13 -21.76 0.96 -16.57
CA ARG A 13 -21.43 2.09 -15.70
C ARG A 13 -22.57 2.36 -14.72
N GLN A 14 -23.80 2.44 -15.18
CA GLN A 14 -24.97 2.69 -14.32
C GLN A 14 -25.18 1.57 -13.29
N GLN A 15 -24.98 0.31 -13.69
CA GLN A 15 -25.04 -0.83 -12.75
C GLN A 15 -23.97 -0.74 -11.67
N ALA A 16 -22.72 -0.45 -12.06
CA ALA A 16 -21.62 -0.32 -11.11
C ALA A 16 -21.82 0.87 -10.17
N LYS A 17 -22.31 2.00 -10.70
CA LYS A 17 -22.67 3.17 -9.92
C LYS A 17 -23.78 2.88 -8.89
N SER A 18 -24.84 2.19 -9.29
CA SER A 18 -25.93 1.80 -8.39
C SER A 18 -25.46 0.89 -7.23
N LYS A 19 -24.45 0.04 -7.47
CA LYS A 19 -23.82 -0.75 -6.39
C LYS A 19 -23.02 0.16 -5.44
N PHE A 20 -22.25 1.09 -5.98
CA PHE A 20 -21.48 2.06 -5.19
C PHE A 20 -22.38 2.98 -4.34
N ASP A 21 -23.53 3.40 -4.86
CA ASP A 21 -24.46 4.29 -4.15
C ASP A 21 -24.94 3.70 -2.81
N LYS A 22 -24.93 2.37 -2.65
CA LYS A 22 -25.27 1.70 -1.38
C LYS A 22 -24.29 2.03 -0.26
N ILE A 23 -23.01 2.17 -0.57
CA ILE A 23 -21.95 2.45 0.40
C ILE A 23 -21.52 3.92 0.39
N ARG A 24 -22.01 4.70 -0.54
CA ARG A 24 -21.64 6.11 -0.75
C ARG A 24 -21.73 6.94 0.53
N LYS A 25 -22.84 6.81 1.30
CA LYS A 25 -23.02 7.55 2.55
C LYS A 25 -21.91 7.25 3.55
N THR A 26 -21.52 6.00 3.68
CA THR A 26 -20.41 5.59 4.55
C THR A 26 -19.09 6.19 4.08
N TRP A 27 -18.82 6.15 2.78
CA TRP A 27 -17.60 6.74 2.20
C TRP A 27 -17.57 8.26 2.36
N CYS A 28 -18.73 8.95 2.22
CA CYS A 28 -18.83 10.38 2.49
C CYS A 28 -18.40 10.72 3.92
N ASP A 29 -18.89 9.95 4.90
CA ASP A 29 -18.52 10.14 6.31
C ASP A 29 -17.04 9.85 6.55
N LEU A 30 -16.52 8.73 6.04
CA LEU A 30 -15.13 8.34 6.19
C LEU A 30 -14.17 9.38 5.59
N LEU A 31 -14.43 9.83 4.36
CA LEU A 31 -13.61 10.83 3.69
C LEU A 31 -13.70 12.20 4.37
N ARG A 32 -14.88 12.60 4.84
CA ARG A 32 -15.06 13.85 5.56
C ARG A 32 -14.16 13.92 6.80
N TRP A 33 -14.05 12.82 7.55
CA TRP A 33 -13.23 12.77 8.75
C TRP A 33 -11.77 12.38 8.50
N GLY A 34 -11.51 11.41 7.62
CA GLY A 34 -10.17 10.89 7.38
C GLY A 34 -9.36 11.67 6.34
N LEU A 35 -9.97 11.98 5.18
CA LEU A 35 -9.32 12.65 4.05
C LEU A 35 -10.19 13.78 3.49
N PRO A 36 -10.39 14.89 4.24
CA PRO A 36 -11.28 15.97 3.82
C PRO A 36 -10.96 16.56 2.45
N HIS A 37 -9.68 16.57 2.05
CA HIS A 37 -9.25 17.10 0.74
C HIS A 37 -9.68 16.22 -0.45
N LYS A 38 -9.91 14.92 -0.23
CA LYS A 38 -10.42 13.98 -1.26
C LYS A 38 -11.95 13.89 -1.27
N SER A 39 -12.63 14.43 -0.28
CA SER A 39 -14.10 14.36 -0.16
C SER A 39 -14.85 15.12 -1.26
N THR A 40 -14.18 16.01 -1.99
CA THR A 40 -14.78 16.82 -3.08
C THR A 40 -15.40 16.00 -4.20
N TRP A 41 -14.93 14.79 -4.44
CA TRP A 41 -15.50 13.91 -5.47
C TRP A 41 -16.84 13.31 -5.06
N ILE A 42 -17.11 13.19 -3.77
CA ILE A 42 -18.34 12.58 -3.24
C ILE A 42 -19.26 13.64 -2.64
N LEU A 43 -18.70 14.70 -2.07
CA LEU A 43 -19.45 15.79 -1.46
C LEU A 43 -19.35 17.03 -2.34
N SER A 44 -20.50 17.64 -2.65
CA SER A 44 -20.54 18.96 -3.27
C SER A 44 -20.00 20.00 -2.28
N GLN A 45 -18.83 20.54 -2.59
CA GLN A 45 -18.20 21.58 -1.78
C GLN A 45 -17.74 22.72 -2.69
N THR A 46 -17.87 23.95 -2.20
CA THR A 46 -17.42 25.14 -2.92
C THR A 46 -15.90 25.13 -3.05
N GLU A 47 -15.37 25.45 -4.22
CA GLU A 47 -13.95 25.64 -4.41
C GLU A 47 -13.42 26.73 -3.49
N GLY A 48 -12.24 26.48 -2.87
CA GLY A 48 -11.63 27.42 -1.93
C GLY A 48 -12.14 27.35 -0.48
N GLU A 49 -13.19 26.58 -0.20
CA GLU A 49 -13.67 26.39 1.17
C GLU A 49 -12.71 25.51 1.99
N ARG A 50 -12.53 25.88 3.26
CA ARG A 50 -11.69 25.11 4.20
C ARG A 50 -12.40 23.83 4.64
N LYS A 51 -11.93 22.68 4.16
CA LYS A 51 -12.61 21.38 4.29
C LYS A 51 -12.47 20.70 5.66
N ASN A 52 -11.54 21.13 6.50
CA ASN A 52 -11.20 20.48 7.77
C ASN A 52 -11.64 21.27 9.01
N GLN A 53 -12.57 22.22 8.89
CA GLN A 53 -13.00 23.07 10.01
C GLN A 53 -13.65 22.29 11.16
N HIS A 54 -14.26 21.15 10.87
CA HIS A 54 -14.94 20.29 11.84
C HIS A 54 -13.98 19.38 12.63
N ILE A 55 -12.71 19.32 12.24
CA ILE A 55 -11.67 18.54 12.92
C ILE A 55 -11.00 19.46 13.94
N VAL A 56 -11.37 19.29 15.20
CA VAL A 56 -10.81 20.04 16.35
C VAL A 56 -9.66 19.25 16.97
N ASP A 57 -9.83 17.94 17.12
CA ASP A 57 -8.79 17.06 17.64
C ASP A 57 -8.08 16.32 16.48
N PRO A 58 -6.75 16.54 16.30
CA PRO A 58 -6.01 15.97 15.18
C PRO A 58 -5.48 14.54 15.41
N THR A 59 -5.80 13.89 16.53
CA THR A 59 -5.22 12.57 16.90
C THR A 59 -5.37 11.55 15.78
N HIS A 60 -6.57 11.39 15.23
CA HIS A 60 -6.82 10.44 14.15
C HIS A 60 -6.06 10.77 12.85
N VAL A 61 -5.79 12.05 12.58
CA VAL A 61 -4.99 12.47 11.41
C VAL A 61 -3.54 12.05 11.58
N LEU A 62 -3.00 12.18 12.80
CA LEU A 62 -1.65 11.75 13.14
C LEU A 62 -1.55 10.23 13.14
N ALA A 63 -2.52 9.53 13.71
CA ALA A 63 -2.60 8.08 13.70
C ALA A 63 -2.66 7.53 12.26
N LEU A 64 -3.46 8.12 11.38
CA LEU A 64 -3.51 7.77 9.95
C LEU A 64 -2.16 8.00 9.26
N ARG A 65 -1.45 9.09 9.55
CA ARG A 65 -0.10 9.32 9.00
C ARG A 65 0.89 8.25 9.47
N SER A 66 0.83 7.87 10.75
CA SER A 66 1.67 6.79 11.28
C SER A 66 1.34 5.46 10.62
N PHE A 67 0.06 5.17 10.40
CA PHE A 67 -0.40 4.00 9.64
C PHE A 67 0.19 3.98 8.23
N VAL A 68 0.05 5.06 7.46
CA VAL A 68 0.57 5.14 6.09
C VAL A 68 2.08 5.01 6.04
N ALA A 69 2.79 5.72 6.92
CA ALA A 69 4.25 5.65 6.99
C ALA A 69 4.73 4.24 7.35
N GLY A 70 4.07 3.59 8.31
CA GLY A 70 4.39 2.23 8.73
C GLY A 70 4.14 1.19 7.64
N PHE A 71 3.02 1.29 6.91
CA PHE A 71 2.74 0.39 5.79
C PHE A 71 3.68 0.63 4.60
N LEU A 72 3.99 1.89 4.28
CA LEU A 72 4.91 2.22 3.21
C LEU A 72 6.31 1.67 3.51
N GLU A 73 6.84 1.90 4.71
CA GLU A 73 8.18 1.44 5.09
C GLU A 73 8.21 -0.06 5.43
N GLY A 74 7.16 -0.59 6.04
CA GLY A 74 7.08 -2.00 6.46
C GLY A 74 6.75 -2.97 5.34
N ASN A 75 6.02 -2.54 4.30
CA ASN A 75 5.50 -3.40 3.25
C ASN A 75 6.10 -3.13 1.87
N THR A 76 6.14 -1.86 1.42
CA THR A 76 6.62 -1.44 0.09
C THR A 76 7.68 -0.34 0.21
N SER A 77 8.80 -0.62 0.91
CA SER A 77 9.84 0.37 1.15
C SER A 77 10.56 0.77 -0.14
N ALA A 78 10.78 2.09 -0.32
CA ALA A 78 11.60 2.59 -1.40
C ALA A 78 13.11 2.45 -1.11
N SER A 79 13.49 2.30 0.17
CA SER A 79 14.88 2.29 0.62
C SER A 79 15.54 0.92 0.55
N ARG A 80 14.75 -0.15 0.45
CA ARG A 80 15.23 -1.55 0.44
C ARG A 80 14.34 -2.42 -0.43
N PRO A 81 14.88 -3.51 -1.01
CA PRO A 81 14.06 -4.50 -1.70
C PRO A 81 13.00 -5.08 -0.74
N TRP A 82 11.77 -5.17 -1.20
CA TRP A 82 10.64 -5.71 -0.43
C TRP A 82 10.01 -6.95 -1.09
N ALA A 83 10.49 -7.30 -2.28
CA ALA A 83 10.09 -8.48 -3.01
C ALA A 83 11.31 -9.16 -3.66
N ARG A 84 11.22 -10.47 -3.80
CA ARG A 84 12.10 -11.34 -4.58
C ARG A 84 11.25 -12.17 -5.50
N ILE A 85 11.78 -12.58 -6.63
CA ILE A 85 11.09 -13.44 -7.58
C ILE A 85 11.77 -14.80 -7.55
N GLY A 86 10.96 -15.83 -7.33
CA GLY A 86 11.36 -17.24 -7.40
C GLY A 86 10.49 -18.01 -8.38
N THR A 87 10.65 -19.32 -8.44
CA THR A 87 9.75 -20.21 -9.19
C THR A 87 8.77 -20.90 -8.24
N LYS A 88 7.75 -21.55 -8.79
CA LYS A 88 6.85 -22.41 -7.99
C LYS A 88 7.57 -23.69 -7.50
N ASP A 89 8.66 -24.08 -8.13
CA ASP A 89 9.47 -25.24 -7.79
C ASP A 89 10.81 -24.77 -7.21
N SER A 90 10.84 -24.59 -5.89
CA SER A 90 12.01 -24.07 -5.18
C SER A 90 13.26 -24.95 -5.31
N GLU A 91 13.12 -26.25 -5.58
CA GLU A 91 14.27 -27.14 -5.78
C GLU A 91 15.05 -26.78 -7.06
N ARG A 92 14.38 -26.22 -8.07
CA ARG A 92 15.03 -25.78 -9.31
C ARG A 92 15.69 -24.41 -9.18
N ASP A 93 15.29 -23.62 -8.21
CA ASP A 93 15.92 -22.32 -7.94
C ASP A 93 17.35 -22.49 -7.41
N ASP A 94 17.71 -23.68 -6.92
CA ASP A 94 18.98 -23.94 -6.27
C ASP A 94 20.20 -24.01 -7.21
N SER A 95 20.01 -24.14 -8.53
CA SER A 95 21.15 -24.04 -9.45
C SER A 95 21.72 -22.61 -9.45
N SER A 96 23.05 -22.51 -9.48
CA SER A 96 23.74 -21.19 -9.46
C SER A 96 23.33 -20.28 -10.62
N GLU A 97 23.07 -20.85 -11.79
CA GLU A 97 22.66 -20.11 -12.98
C GLU A 97 21.24 -19.56 -12.85
N ASN A 98 20.32 -20.38 -12.34
CA ASN A 98 18.93 -19.96 -12.11
C ASN A 98 18.86 -18.89 -11.02
N LYS A 99 19.58 -19.05 -9.90
CA LYS A 99 19.68 -18.03 -8.84
C LYS A 99 20.19 -16.68 -9.37
N GLN A 100 21.23 -16.70 -10.21
CA GLN A 100 21.77 -15.47 -10.80
C GLN A 100 20.77 -14.80 -11.75
N TRP A 101 20.07 -15.57 -12.56
CA TRP A 101 19.06 -15.02 -13.44
C TRP A 101 17.86 -14.44 -12.67
N LEU A 102 17.35 -15.17 -11.67
CA LEU A 102 16.25 -14.71 -10.81
C LEU A 102 16.63 -13.43 -10.05
N GLN A 103 17.86 -13.35 -9.55
CA GLN A 103 18.36 -12.13 -8.91
C GLN A 103 18.40 -10.98 -9.92
N HIS A 104 18.98 -11.20 -11.11
CA HIS A 104 19.02 -10.18 -12.16
C HIS A 104 17.61 -9.73 -12.55
N PHE A 105 16.66 -10.65 -12.72
CA PHE A 105 15.27 -10.33 -13.02
C PHE A 105 14.62 -9.55 -11.89
N THR A 106 14.82 -9.95 -10.64
CA THR A 106 14.35 -9.21 -9.46
C THR A 106 14.87 -7.77 -9.45
N ASP A 107 16.17 -7.59 -9.68
CA ASP A 107 16.79 -6.26 -9.72
C ASP A 107 16.20 -5.39 -10.84
N ARG A 108 15.91 -5.97 -12.00
CA ARG A 108 15.25 -5.26 -13.12
C ARG A 108 13.83 -4.84 -12.76
N VAL A 109 13.04 -5.71 -12.12
CA VAL A 109 11.68 -5.41 -11.68
C VAL A 109 11.70 -4.30 -10.62
N MET A 110 12.57 -4.41 -9.61
CA MET A 110 12.69 -3.39 -8.57
C MET A 110 13.17 -2.05 -9.12
N ASN A 111 14.06 -2.06 -10.12
CA ASN A 111 14.48 -0.85 -10.82
C ASN A 111 13.34 -0.22 -11.63
N ALA A 112 12.53 -1.02 -12.34
CA ALA A 112 11.35 -0.53 -13.06
C ALA A 112 10.33 0.13 -12.11
N ILE A 113 10.10 -0.47 -10.93
CA ILE A 113 9.29 0.12 -9.86
C ILE A 113 9.90 1.44 -9.38
N GLY A 114 11.21 1.46 -9.10
CA GLY A 114 11.92 2.61 -8.56
C GLY A 114 12.02 3.79 -9.53
N THR A 115 12.10 3.54 -10.82
CA THR A 115 12.14 4.59 -11.86
C THR A 115 10.75 5.13 -12.22
N SER A 116 9.69 4.44 -11.82
CA SER A 116 8.31 4.90 -11.94
C SER A 116 7.93 5.84 -10.77
N ASN A 117 6.71 6.38 -10.82
CA ASN A 117 6.13 7.13 -9.69
C ASN A 117 5.42 6.21 -8.67
N PHE A 118 5.68 4.90 -8.69
CA PHE A 118 4.95 3.91 -7.87
C PHE A 118 4.98 4.23 -6.37
N TYR A 119 6.13 4.54 -5.78
CA TYR A 119 6.21 4.78 -4.33
C TYR A 119 5.39 5.98 -3.88
N HIS A 120 5.30 7.02 -4.70
CA HIS A 120 4.40 8.14 -4.43
C HIS A 120 2.93 7.72 -4.54
N ALA A 121 2.59 6.95 -5.56
CA ALA A 121 1.25 6.41 -5.75
C ALA A 121 0.86 5.44 -4.61
N ALA A 122 1.78 4.58 -4.16
CA ALA A 122 1.59 3.66 -3.03
C ALA A 122 1.28 4.41 -1.72
N GLY A 123 1.97 5.52 -1.45
CA GLY A 123 1.63 6.38 -0.31
C GLY A 123 0.18 6.88 -0.37
N ASN A 124 -0.28 7.34 -1.53
CA ASN A 124 -1.67 7.76 -1.72
C ASN A 124 -2.65 6.58 -1.60
N PHE A 125 -2.28 5.40 -2.09
CA PHE A 125 -3.06 4.19 -1.93
C PHE A 125 -3.25 3.82 -0.45
N TYR A 126 -2.18 3.85 0.36
CA TYR A 126 -2.31 3.52 1.80
C TYR A 126 -3.16 4.52 2.56
N TYR A 127 -3.19 5.81 2.16
CA TYR A 127 -4.16 6.77 2.69
C TYR A 127 -5.60 6.35 2.37
N ASP A 128 -5.89 6.00 1.13
CA ASP A 128 -7.21 5.58 0.71
C ASP A 128 -7.61 4.25 1.38
N TYR A 129 -6.68 3.29 1.42
CA TYR A 129 -6.87 2.01 2.11
C TYR A 129 -7.13 2.18 3.61
N GLY A 130 -6.40 3.07 4.29
CA GLY A 130 -6.62 3.35 5.71
C GLY A 130 -7.95 4.03 6.01
N VAL A 131 -8.54 4.77 5.07
CA VAL A 131 -9.78 5.52 5.28
C VAL A 131 -11.00 4.80 4.74
N VAL A 132 -11.00 4.42 3.46
CA VAL A 132 -12.16 3.77 2.82
C VAL A 132 -11.95 2.27 2.58
N ASN A 133 -10.86 1.71 3.10
CA ASN A 133 -10.51 0.29 3.07
C ASN A 133 -10.38 -0.29 1.66
N THR A 134 -10.26 0.59 0.69
CA THR A 134 -10.12 0.27 -0.73
C THR A 134 -9.28 1.35 -1.40
N GLY A 135 -8.33 0.93 -2.21
CA GLY A 135 -7.57 1.82 -3.06
C GLY A 135 -7.40 1.21 -4.45
N SER A 136 -7.13 2.02 -5.44
CA SER A 136 -6.96 1.53 -6.80
C SER A 136 -5.88 2.29 -7.56
N HIS A 137 -5.12 1.53 -8.36
CA HIS A 137 -4.15 2.05 -9.31
C HIS A 137 -4.52 1.67 -10.73
N TYR A 138 -4.21 2.57 -11.64
CA TYR A 138 -4.20 2.31 -13.07
C TYR A 138 -2.78 2.57 -13.60
N PHE A 139 -2.25 1.61 -14.36
CA PHE A 139 -0.89 1.63 -14.90
C PHE A 139 -0.94 2.04 -16.37
N GLU A 140 -0.17 3.04 -16.74
CA GLU A 140 -0.04 3.54 -18.10
C GLU A 140 1.43 3.51 -18.52
N VAL A 141 1.74 2.85 -19.63
CA VAL A 141 3.06 2.92 -20.24
C VAL A 141 3.09 4.12 -21.16
N LEU A 142 3.96 5.08 -20.88
CA LEU A 142 4.10 6.30 -21.67
C LEU A 142 4.86 6.03 -22.97
N PRO A 143 4.73 6.91 -23.98
CA PRO A 143 5.42 6.74 -25.27
C PRO A 143 6.95 6.67 -25.19
N ASN A 144 7.54 7.16 -24.09
CA ASN A 144 8.97 7.07 -23.80
C ASN A 144 9.37 5.76 -23.11
N GLY A 145 8.44 4.82 -22.93
CA GLY A 145 8.66 3.55 -22.24
C GLY A 145 8.64 3.63 -20.70
N ALA A 146 8.42 4.82 -20.13
CA ALA A 146 8.30 4.96 -18.67
C ALA A 146 6.91 4.51 -18.17
N VAL A 147 6.87 3.86 -17.02
CA VAL A 147 5.62 3.49 -16.35
C VAL A 147 5.10 4.64 -15.51
N HIS A 148 3.85 5.02 -15.70
CA HIS A 148 3.14 5.98 -14.86
C HIS A 148 1.97 5.32 -14.15
N VAL A 149 1.94 5.43 -12.82
CA VAL A 149 0.90 4.86 -11.95
C VAL A 149 -0.05 5.98 -11.52
N HIS A 150 -1.31 5.87 -11.93
CA HIS A 150 -2.38 6.77 -11.52
C HIS A 150 -3.08 6.21 -10.29
N THR A 151 -3.07 6.94 -9.19
CA THR A 151 -3.94 6.63 -8.03
C THR A 151 -5.33 7.16 -8.32
N LEU A 152 -6.33 6.29 -8.31
CA LEU A 152 -7.71 6.67 -8.53
C LEU A 152 -8.32 7.23 -7.24
N ILE A 153 -8.96 8.40 -7.34
CA ILE A 153 -9.56 9.05 -6.17
C ILE A 153 -10.81 8.27 -5.74
N PRO A 154 -10.97 7.96 -4.44
CA PRO A 154 -12.19 7.31 -3.95
C PRO A 154 -13.46 8.06 -4.36
N GLY A 155 -14.43 7.34 -4.93
CA GLY A 155 -15.65 7.91 -5.48
C GLY A 155 -15.59 8.31 -6.96
N SER A 156 -14.40 8.35 -7.59
CA SER A 156 -14.25 8.60 -9.02
C SER A 156 -14.21 7.31 -9.86
N TYR A 157 -14.31 6.16 -9.22
CA TYR A 157 -14.27 4.87 -9.90
C TYR A 157 -15.25 3.86 -9.30
N TYR A 158 -15.66 2.93 -10.13
CA TYR A 158 -16.53 1.81 -9.78
C TYR A 158 -15.86 0.50 -10.12
N VAL A 159 -16.07 -0.51 -9.27
CA VAL A 159 -15.52 -1.86 -9.44
C VAL A 159 -16.66 -2.86 -9.61
N LEU A 160 -16.48 -3.80 -10.53
CA LEU A 160 -17.30 -4.99 -10.65
C LEU A 160 -16.40 -6.21 -10.45
N ASN A 161 -16.78 -7.07 -9.53
CA ASN A 161 -16.05 -8.29 -9.24
C ASN A 161 -16.51 -9.44 -10.14
N ASP A 162 -15.62 -10.42 -10.31
CA ASP A 162 -15.92 -11.73 -10.85
C ASP A 162 -16.58 -12.64 -9.80
N ALA A 163 -16.71 -13.93 -10.14
CA ALA A 163 -17.29 -14.95 -9.26
C ALA A 163 -16.40 -15.27 -8.04
N TYR A 164 -15.13 -14.91 -8.07
CA TYR A 164 -14.15 -15.17 -7.01
C TYR A 164 -13.91 -13.95 -6.10
N GLY A 165 -14.63 -12.85 -6.35
CA GLY A 165 -14.46 -11.61 -5.60
C GLY A 165 -13.30 -10.74 -6.06
N GLU A 166 -12.63 -11.10 -7.16
CA GLU A 166 -11.58 -10.28 -7.74
C GLU A 166 -12.15 -9.19 -8.65
N ALA A 167 -11.47 -8.06 -8.75
CA ALA A 167 -11.89 -6.96 -9.59
C ALA A 167 -11.74 -7.32 -11.07
N ALA A 168 -12.85 -7.63 -11.74
CA ALA A 168 -12.91 -7.99 -13.16
C ALA A 168 -13.05 -6.79 -14.08
N GLN A 169 -13.68 -5.72 -13.61
CA GLN A 169 -13.86 -4.49 -14.37
C GLN A 169 -13.70 -3.28 -13.47
N ILE A 170 -13.07 -2.25 -14.00
CA ILE A 170 -13.02 -0.93 -13.38
C ILE A 170 -13.58 0.11 -14.36
N ILE A 171 -14.36 1.03 -13.82
CA ILE A 171 -14.95 2.14 -14.57
C ILE A 171 -14.57 3.42 -13.84
N ARG A 172 -13.82 4.27 -14.49
CA ARG A 172 -13.31 5.53 -13.94
C ARG A 172 -14.03 6.69 -14.60
N GLU A 173 -14.43 7.67 -13.80
CA GLU A 173 -14.97 8.94 -14.25
C GLU A 173 -13.98 10.06 -13.91
N PHE A 174 -13.72 10.95 -14.84
CA PHE A 174 -12.86 12.12 -14.62
C PHE A 174 -13.21 13.24 -15.60
N SER A 175 -12.89 14.47 -15.22
CA SER A 175 -13.06 15.63 -16.08
C SER A 175 -11.71 16.08 -16.62
N ILE A 176 -11.68 16.44 -17.89
CA ILE A 176 -10.50 16.93 -18.59
C ILE A 176 -10.87 18.18 -19.38
N ASN A 177 -10.01 19.19 -19.42
CA ASN A 177 -10.27 20.36 -20.23
C ASN A 177 -10.14 20.05 -21.74
N VAL A 178 -10.88 20.80 -22.56
CA VAL A 178 -10.93 20.61 -24.02
C VAL A 178 -9.54 20.57 -24.64
N LYS A 179 -8.62 21.45 -24.22
CA LYS A 179 -7.27 21.46 -24.77
C LYS A 179 -6.51 20.16 -24.49
N ALA A 180 -6.50 19.73 -23.23
CA ALA A 180 -5.80 18.52 -22.81
C ALA A 180 -6.44 17.26 -23.43
N LEU A 181 -7.77 17.24 -23.60
CA LEU A 181 -8.47 16.16 -24.27
C LEU A 181 -8.01 16.04 -25.72
N VAL A 182 -8.01 17.16 -26.46
CA VAL A 182 -7.60 17.20 -27.87
C VAL A 182 -6.10 16.89 -28.03
N ASP A 183 -5.25 17.34 -27.09
CA ASP A 183 -3.82 17.04 -27.12
C ASP A 183 -3.52 15.56 -26.80
N LYS A 184 -4.33 14.92 -25.96
CA LYS A 184 -4.15 13.51 -25.57
C LYS A 184 -4.75 12.53 -26.61
N TYR A 185 -5.93 12.82 -27.15
CA TYR A 185 -6.69 11.88 -27.98
C TYR A 185 -6.76 12.28 -29.46
N GLY A 186 -6.51 13.55 -29.80
CA GLY A 186 -6.44 14.02 -31.18
C GLY A 186 -5.06 13.78 -31.76
N GLN A 187 -4.93 12.78 -32.66
CA GLN A 187 -3.67 12.47 -33.30
C GLN A 187 -3.26 13.61 -34.24
N ARG A 188 -1.97 13.92 -34.30
CA ARG A 188 -1.43 14.84 -35.30
C ARG A 188 -1.23 14.09 -36.60
N THR A 189 -1.79 14.61 -37.69
CA THR A 189 -1.56 14.09 -39.04
C THR A 189 -0.18 14.51 -39.53
N LYS A 190 0.37 13.75 -40.50
CA LYS A 190 1.70 14.03 -41.09
C LYS A 190 1.76 15.43 -41.76
N ASP A 191 0.64 15.96 -42.17
CA ASP A 191 0.51 17.27 -42.83
C ASP A 191 0.36 18.44 -41.80
N GLY A 192 0.59 18.20 -40.53
CA GLY A 192 0.49 19.22 -39.48
C GLY A 192 -0.95 19.51 -39.01
N GLY A 193 -1.94 18.84 -39.59
CA GLY A 193 -3.33 18.89 -39.15
C GLY A 193 -3.61 18.01 -37.92
N ARG A 194 -4.86 17.97 -37.48
CA ARG A 194 -5.34 17.08 -36.42
C ARG A 194 -6.37 16.10 -36.97
N ASP A 195 -6.28 14.85 -36.56
CA ASP A 195 -7.31 13.85 -36.79
C ASP A 195 -8.40 13.99 -35.73
N TRP A 196 -9.61 14.26 -36.16
CA TRP A 196 -10.79 14.46 -35.33
C TRP A 196 -11.70 13.22 -35.28
N SER A 197 -11.28 12.10 -35.86
CA SER A 197 -12.12 10.90 -36.00
C SER A 197 -12.59 10.34 -34.64
N ASN A 198 -11.77 10.52 -33.58
CA ASN A 198 -12.03 10.01 -32.24
C ASN A 198 -12.63 11.06 -31.30
N ILE A 199 -12.88 12.28 -31.77
CA ILE A 199 -13.36 13.40 -30.96
C ILE A 199 -14.72 13.83 -31.47
N SER A 200 -15.66 14.07 -30.53
CA SER A 200 -17.00 14.50 -30.88
C SER A 200 -17.01 15.87 -31.57
N SER A 201 -18.02 16.07 -32.42
CA SER A 201 -18.23 17.33 -33.13
C SER A 201 -18.41 18.52 -32.17
N SER A 202 -18.99 18.31 -30.99
CA SER A 202 -19.17 19.35 -29.95
C SER A 202 -17.85 19.78 -29.35
N VAL A 203 -16.96 18.82 -28.98
CA VAL A 203 -15.63 19.14 -28.42
C VAL A 203 -14.74 19.80 -29.46
N ARG A 204 -14.81 19.33 -30.73
CA ARG A 204 -14.13 19.98 -31.85
C ARG A 204 -14.54 21.44 -32.01
N LYS A 205 -15.85 21.72 -31.98
CA LYS A 205 -16.37 23.10 -32.08
C LYS A 205 -15.89 23.97 -30.91
N MET A 206 -15.93 23.45 -29.67
CA MET A 206 -15.39 24.17 -28.49
C MET A 206 -13.91 24.50 -28.66
N TYR A 207 -13.12 23.59 -29.21
CA TYR A 207 -11.71 23.82 -29.49
C TYR A 207 -11.49 24.87 -30.58
N GLU A 208 -12.24 24.82 -31.68
CA GLU A 208 -12.19 25.78 -32.77
C GLU A 208 -12.66 27.19 -32.32
N ASP A 209 -13.66 27.26 -31.41
CA ASP A 209 -14.16 28.50 -30.80
C ASP A 209 -13.20 29.08 -29.74
N GLY A 210 -12.08 28.40 -29.41
CA GLY A 210 -11.10 28.84 -28.42
C GLY A 210 -11.48 28.57 -26.96
N ASN A 211 -12.54 27.81 -26.69
CA ASN A 211 -13.04 27.47 -25.36
C ASN A 211 -12.21 26.34 -24.71
N TYR A 212 -10.88 26.54 -24.60
CA TYR A 212 -9.92 25.53 -24.15
C TYR A 212 -10.10 25.10 -22.70
N GLY A 213 -10.63 25.96 -21.84
CA GLY A 213 -10.80 25.72 -20.39
C GLY A 213 -12.07 24.95 -20.03
N THR A 214 -12.99 24.72 -20.99
CA THR A 214 -14.23 23.98 -20.72
C THR A 214 -13.89 22.55 -20.30
N MET A 215 -14.49 22.10 -19.20
CA MET A 215 -14.29 20.74 -18.71
C MET A 215 -15.24 19.78 -19.44
N ILE A 216 -14.70 18.65 -19.86
CA ILE A 216 -15.43 17.55 -20.49
C ILE A 216 -15.34 16.35 -19.58
N ASP A 217 -16.48 15.76 -19.28
CA ASP A 217 -16.56 14.54 -18.50
C ASP A 217 -16.31 13.32 -19.38
N VAL A 218 -15.39 12.49 -18.92
CA VAL A 218 -14.89 11.33 -19.66
C VAL A 218 -15.01 10.09 -18.79
N VAL A 219 -15.42 8.99 -19.41
CA VAL A 219 -15.42 7.66 -18.81
C VAL A 219 -14.31 6.83 -19.42
N HIS A 220 -13.54 6.20 -18.58
CA HIS A 220 -12.55 5.19 -18.93
C HIS A 220 -12.95 3.87 -18.28
N THR A 221 -13.18 2.83 -19.08
CA THR A 221 -13.52 1.50 -18.61
C THR A 221 -12.49 0.48 -19.07
N VAL A 222 -12.09 -0.38 -18.15
CA VAL A 222 -11.23 -1.53 -18.42
C VAL A 222 -11.96 -2.79 -18.00
N LYS A 223 -12.03 -3.75 -18.89
CA LYS A 223 -12.69 -5.03 -18.68
C LYS A 223 -12.03 -6.14 -19.48
N GLU A 224 -12.37 -7.39 -19.18
CA GLU A 224 -11.98 -8.49 -20.05
C GLU A 224 -12.55 -8.30 -21.46
N ASN A 225 -11.74 -8.63 -22.45
CA ASN A 225 -12.14 -8.55 -23.84
C ASN A 225 -13.08 -9.73 -24.20
N PRO A 226 -14.36 -9.48 -24.47
CA PRO A 226 -15.30 -10.55 -24.80
C PRO A 226 -15.00 -11.25 -26.13
N ASN A 227 -14.11 -10.66 -26.96
CA ASN A 227 -13.68 -11.24 -28.22
C ASN A 227 -12.30 -11.92 -28.14
N TYR A 228 -11.75 -12.06 -26.93
CA TYR A 228 -10.45 -12.71 -26.73
C TYR A 228 -10.51 -14.17 -27.16
N ASP A 229 -9.64 -14.55 -28.10
CA ASP A 229 -9.44 -15.94 -28.51
C ASP A 229 -8.07 -16.41 -27.99
N PHE A 230 -8.10 -17.30 -27.01
CA PHE A 230 -6.88 -17.88 -26.41
C PHE A 230 -6.05 -18.70 -27.40
N ARG A 231 -6.60 -19.05 -28.58
CA ARG A 231 -5.89 -19.82 -29.61
C ARG A 231 -4.94 -18.95 -30.45
N ASP A 232 -5.17 -17.65 -30.45
CA ASP A 232 -4.34 -16.67 -31.16
C ASP A 232 -4.03 -15.46 -30.27
N PRO A 233 -3.28 -15.66 -29.17
CA PRO A 233 -3.04 -14.62 -28.17
C PRO A 233 -2.14 -13.48 -28.67
N ASP A 234 -1.43 -13.67 -29.77
CA ASP A 234 -0.47 -12.70 -30.33
C ASP A 234 -1.07 -11.78 -31.38
N ALA A 235 -2.29 -12.04 -31.86
CA ALA A 235 -2.98 -11.13 -32.74
C ALA A 235 -3.11 -9.74 -32.11
N PHE A 236 -2.77 -8.69 -32.84
CA PHE A 236 -2.69 -7.31 -32.35
C PHE A 236 -3.98 -6.82 -31.66
N GLU A 237 -5.13 -7.27 -32.14
CA GLU A 237 -6.45 -6.87 -31.63
C GLU A 237 -7.07 -7.91 -30.69
N ASN A 238 -6.42 -9.06 -30.49
CA ASN A 238 -6.92 -10.17 -29.69
C ASN A 238 -6.14 -10.29 -28.39
N LYS A 239 -6.20 -9.27 -27.53
CA LYS A 239 -5.58 -9.30 -26.21
C LYS A 239 -6.63 -9.41 -25.14
N GLN A 240 -6.23 -9.94 -23.97
CA GLN A 240 -7.15 -10.31 -22.88
C GLN A 240 -7.94 -9.14 -22.31
N TRP A 241 -7.35 -7.95 -22.23
CA TRP A 241 -7.96 -6.79 -21.59
C TRP A 241 -8.33 -5.74 -22.65
N LEU A 242 -9.51 -5.15 -22.51
CA LEU A 242 -10.06 -4.12 -23.35
C LEU A 242 -10.19 -2.81 -22.57
N GLU A 243 -9.60 -1.75 -23.10
CA GLU A 243 -9.72 -0.39 -22.59
C GLU A 243 -10.56 0.46 -23.54
N LEU A 244 -11.60 1.09 -23.04
CA LEU A 244 -12.46 1.99 -23.78
C LEU A 244 -12.54 3.33 -23.04
N THR A 245 -12.35 4.42 -23.78
CA THR A 245 -12.50 5.77 -23.26
C THR A 245 -13.51 6.52 -24.14
N TYR A 246 -14.49 7.18 -23.52
CA TYR A 246 -15.52 7.93 -24.25
C TYR A 246 -15.99 9.16 -23.48
N GLU A 247 -16.51 10.14 -24.22
CA GLU A 247 -17.06 11.37 -23.69
C GLU A 247 -18.49 11.17 -23.17
N LEU A 248 -18.82 11.78 -22.01
CA LEU A 248 -20.19 11.90 -21.50
C LEU A 248 -20.86 13.22 -21.91
N GLY A 249 -20.06 14.26 -22.10
CA GLY A 249 -20.52 15.60 -22.48
C GLY A 249 -19.82 16.71 -21.70
N ALA A 250 -20.24 17.97 -21.94
CA ALA A 250 -19.74 19.11 -21.17
C ALA A 250 -20.15 18.94 -19.71
N GLY A 251 -19.18 18.87 -18.81
CA GLY A 251 -19.36 18.62 -17.40
C GLY A 251 -19.13 19.87 -16.56
N SER A 252 -19.72 19.89 -15.38
CA SER A 252 -19.46 20.90 -14.37
C SER A 252 -18.16 20.67 -13.59
N GLY A 253 -17.41 19.61 -13.91
CA GLY A 253 -16.24 19.20 -13.14
C GLY A 253 -16.57 18.54 -11.78
N HIS A 254 -17.85 18.43 -11.44
CA HIS A 254 -18.34 17.83 -10.21
C HIS A 254 -19.35 16.73 -10.52
N PHE A 255 -18.89 15.50 -10.49
CA PHE A 255 -19.75 14.34 -10.79
C PHE A 255 -20.86 14.09 -9.74
N TRP A 256 -20.85 14.76 -8.58
CA TRP A 256 -21.59 14.30 -7.39
C TRP A 256 -22.13 15.42 -6.51
N ALA A 257 -22.91 16.34 -7.06
CA ALA A 257 -23.77 17.15 -6.19
C ALA A 257 -24.94 16.28 -5.70
N GLU A 258 -25.13 16.20 -4.38
CA GLU A 258 -26.27 15.50 -3.77
C GLU A 258 -27.59 16.04 -4.36
N GLY A 259 -28.38 15.16 -5.02
CA GLY A 259 -29.67 15.53 -5.61
C GLY A 259 -29.63 16.08 -7.04
N GLN A 260 -28.47 16.24 -7.66
CA GLN A 260 -28.40 16.48 -9.10
C GLN A 260 -28.29 15.16 -9.84
N GLU A 261 -29.39 14.68 -10.39
CA GLU A 261 -29.32 13.79 -11.55
C GLU A 261 -28.46 14.47 -12.59
N PHE A 262 -27.52 13.72 -13.16
CA PHE A 262 -26.67 14.20 -14.24
C PHE A 262 -27.56 14.68 -15.39
N ALA A 263 -27.87 15.96 -15.41
CA ALA A 263 -28.52 16.64 -16.52
C ALA A 263 -27.48 17.03 -17.59
N GLY A 264 -26.45 16.19 -17.77
CA GLY A 264 -25.57 16.28 -18.91
C GLY A 264 -26.44 16.05 -20.13
N THR A 265 -26.60 17.06 -20.95
CA THR A 265 -27.19 16.94 -22.28
C THR A 265 -26.41 15.82 -22.95
N ILE A 266 -27.05 14.66 -23.11
CA ILE A 266 -26.46 13.51 -23.80
C ILE A 266 -26.06 14.06 -25.15
N VAL A 267 -24.75 14.26 -25.32
CA VAL A 267 -24.18 14.60 -26.63
C VAL A 267 -24.68 13.54 -27.57
N ASP A 268 -25.33 13.99 -28.61
CA ASP A 268 -26.05 13.27 -29.64
C ASP A 268 -25.94 11.74 -29.55
N LYS A 269 -27.02 11.05 -29.22
CA LYS A 269 -27.12 9.58 -29.08
C LYS A 269 -26.68 8.82 -30.35
N LYS A 270 -26.29 9.56 -31.42
CA LYS A 270 -25.95 9.00 -32.72
C LYS A 270 -24.47 8.77 -32.96
N GLU A 271 -23.57 9.40 -32.20
CA GLU A 271 -22.13 9.20 -32.40
C GLU A 271 -21.60 8.14 -31.42
N GLU A 272 -21.48 6.89 -31.88
CA GLU A 272 -20.74 5.82 -31.16
C GLU A 272 -19.23 6.03 -31.30
N ILE A 273 -18.71 7.18 -30.86
CA ILE A 273 -17.29 7.51 -30.97
C ILE A 273 -16.62 7.20 -29.61
N PHE A 274 -15.51 6.47 -29.68
CA PHE A 274 -14.60 6.29 -28.56
C PHE A 274 -13.37 7.18 -28.77
N LEU A 275 -12.97 7.91 -27.71
CA LEU A 275 -11.71 8.66 -27.69
C LEU A 275 -10.50 7.74 -27.83
N LYS A 276 -10.57 6.56 -27.22
CA LYS A 276 -9.55 5.51 -27.29
C LYS A 276 -10.22 4.15 -27.19
N GLU A 277 -9.85 3.26 -28.10
CA GLU A 277 -10.15 1.83 -28.06
C GLU A 277 -8.82 1.09 -28.16
N PHE A 278 -8.47 0.33 -27.12
CA PHE A 278 -7.17 -0.33 -27.02
C PHE A 278 -7.29 -1.66 -26.31
N THR A 279 -6.49 -2.64 -26.73
CA THR A 279 -6.42 -3.94 -26.09
C THR A 279 -5.02 -4.17 -25.54
N THR A 280 -4.93 -4.76 -24.34
CA THR A 280 -3.66 -5.06 -23.65
C THR A 280 -3.61 -6.49 -23.14
N LYS A 281 -2.42 -7.09 -23.13
CA LYS A 281 -2.20 -8.43 -22.55
C LYS A 281 -2.28 -8.40 -21.03
N ARG A 282 -1.77 -7.33 -20.40
CA ARG A 282 -1.71 -7.15 -18.94
C ARG A 282 -2.96 -6.45 -18.44
N LYS A 283 -3.40 -6.82 -17.26
CA LYS A 283 -4.46 -6.11 -16.52
C LYS A 283 -3.92 -4.74 -16.09
N PRO A 284 -4.37 -3.62 -16.67
CA PRO A 284 -3.75 -2.32 -16.43
C PRO A 284 -4.22 -1.65 -15.14
N PHE A 285 -4.92 -2.36 -14.27
CA PHE A 285 -5.39 -1.81 -13.00
C PHE A 285 -5.29 -2.82 -11.86
N VAL A 286 -5.14 -2.31 -10.65
CA VAL A 286 -5.15 -3.08 -9.42
C VAL A 286 -6.09 -2.40 -8.42
N VAL A 287 -6.90 -3.21 -7.73
CA VAL A 287 -7.81 -2.76 -6.67
C VAL A 287 -7.47 -3.53 -5.40
N GLY A 288 -6.82 -2.85 -4.46
CA GLY A 288 -6.54 -3.41 -3.14
C GLY A 288 -7.72 -3.20 -2.20
N LYS A 289 -8.14 -4.26 -1.49
CA LYS A 289 -9.28 -4.27 -0.58
C LYS A 289 -8.92 -4.96 0.72
N SER A 290 -9.60 -4.58 1.81
CA SER A 290 -9.44 -5.25 3.10
C SER A 290 -10.13 -6.62 3.16
N THR A 291 -11.16 -6.84 2.34
CA THR A 291 -11.87 -8.12 2.21
C THR A 291 -12.23 -8.37 0.75
N ASN A 292 -12.35 -9.64 0.33
CA ASN A 292 -12.75 -10.02 -1.03
C ASN A 292 -14.25 -10.33 -1.15
N GLU A 293 -15.01 -10.26 -0.05
CA GLU A 293 -16.43 -10.62 -0.01
C GLU A 293 -17.30 -9.65 -0.81
N PHE A 294 -16.86 -8.36 -0.89
CA PHE A 294 -17.61 -7.29 -1.53
C PHE A 294 -16.78 -6.58 -2.60
N GLU A 295 -17.43 -5.75 -3.42
CA GLU A 295 -16.76 -4.92 -4.41
C GLU A 295 -15.75 -3.96 -3.79
N TYR A 296 -16.02 -3.52 -2.54
CA TYR A 296 -15.19 -2.59 -1.77
C TYR A 296 -14.94 -3.14 -0.38
N GLY A 297 -13.80 -2.79 0.22
CA GLY A 297 -13.47 -3.21 1.58
C GLY A 297 -14.39 -2.54 2.62
N GLU A 298 -14.85 -3.32 3.59
CA GLU A 298 -15.76 -2.86 4.64
C GLU A 298 -15.13 -2.81 6.03
N LYS A 299 -13.92 -3.34 6.19
CA LYS A 299 -13.21 -3.40 7.47
C LYS A 299 -11.90 -2.62 7.39
N GLY A 300 -11.65 -1.76 8.37
CA GLY A 300 -10.38 -1.03 8.44
C GLY A 300 -10.37 0.03 9.52
N PRO A 301 -9.20 0.63 9.76
CA PRO A 301 -8.95 1.43 10.96
C PRO A 301 -9.87 2.65 11.09
N THR A 302 -10.16 3.37 9.99
CA THR A 302 -10.99 4.57 10.07
C THR A 302 -12.46 4.24 10.30
N ILE A 303 -13.00 3.17 9.69
CA ILE A 303 -14.41 2.79 9.91
C ILE A 303 -14.62 2.35 11.35
N ASP A 304 -13.67 1.58 11.91
CA ASP A 304 -13.73 1.10 13.29
C ASP A 304 -13.58 2.27 14.27
N ALA A 305 -12.75 3.25 13.96
CA ALA A 305 -12.51 4.44 14.79
C ALA A 305 -13.54 5.56 14.61
N LEU A 306 -14.42 5.53 13.59
CA LEU A 306 -15.26 6.67 13.19
C LEU A 306 -16.14 7.20 14.33
N GLY A 307 -16.72 6.29 15.12
CA GLY A 307 -17.53 6.66 16.29
C GLY A 307 -16.71 7.38 17.36
N LEU A 308 -15.51 6.88 17.64
CA LEU A 308 -14.57 7.48 18.59
C LEU A 308 -14.08 8.85 18.09
N ILE A 309 -13.73 8.97 16.80
CA ILE A 309 -13.29 10.22 16.18
C ILE A 309 -14.36 11.31 16.35
N LYS A 310 -15.61 11.00 16.01
CA LYS A 310 -16.74 11.93 16.16
C LYS A 310 -16.96 12.33 17.63
N SER A 311 -16.93 11.36 18.55
CA SER A 311 -17.09 11.59 19.98
C SER A 311 -15.95 12.42 20.56
N LEU A 312 -14.70 12.13 20.19
CA LEU A 312 -13.50 12.84 20.60
C LEU A 312 -13.58 14.33 20.21
N ASN A 313 -13.91 14.62 18.95
CA ASN A 313 -14.06 16.00 18.47
C ASN A 313 -15.18 16.73 19.21
N LYS A 314 -16.35 16.08 19.45
CA LYS A 314 -17.43 16.65 20.24
C LYS A 314 -17.00 16.97 21.68
N LYS A 315 -16.28 16.05 22.33
CA LYS A 315 -15.77 16.25 23.71
C LYS A 315 -14.70 17.35 23.76
N ALA A 316 -13.83 17.45 22.74
CA ALA A 316 -12.84 18.53 22.64
C ALA A 316 -13.54 19.91 22.59
N ILE A 317 -14.56 20.05 21.75
CA ILE A 317 -15.36 21.29 21.68
C ILE A 317 -16.05 21.58 23.03
N SER A 318 -16.67 20.56 23.64
CA SER A 318 -17.36 20.73 24.93
C SER A 318 -16.41 21.11 26.06
N LYS A 319 -15.18 20.55 26.06
CA LYS A 319 -14.12 20.92 27.00
C LYS A 319 -13.75 22.38 26.84
N ASP A 320 -13.51 22.85 25.63
CA ASP A 320 -13.15 24.25 25.38
C ASP A 320 -14.28 25.20 25.78
N GLN A 321 -15.53 24.86 25.46
CA GLN A 321 -16.73 25.62 25.91
C GLN A 321 -16.85 25.66 27.44
N ALA A 322 -16.57 24.53 28.13
CA ALA A 322 -16.61 24.50 29.59
C ALA A 322 -15.53 25.39 30.21
N ILE A 323 -14.32 25.37 29.64
CA ILE A 323 -13.22 26.26 30.06
C ILE A 323 -13.60 27.74 29.82
N GLU A 324 -14.17 28.07 28.66
CA GLU A 324 -14.65 29.45 28.40
C GLU A 324 -15.72 29.89 29.37
N GLN A 325 -16.68 29.01 29.71
CA GLN A 325 -17.71 29.31 30.71
C GLN A 325 -17.16 29.53 32.12
N ILE A 326 -16.07 28.86 32.47
CA ILE A 326 -15.39 29.08 33.75
C ILE A 326 -14.66 30.42 33.74
N LEU A 327 -13.94 30.72 32.64
CA LEU A 327 -13.18 31.95 32.49
C LEU A 327 -14.08 33.20 32.33
N LYS A 328 -15.20 33.03 31.63
CA LYS A 328 -16.16 34.10 31.32
C LYS A 328 -17.60 33.63 31.59
N PRO A 329 -17.99 33.46 32.87
CA PRO A 329 -19.33 32.99 33.20
C PRO A 329 -20.40 33.99 32.77
N ALA A 330 -21.56 33.46 32.40
CA ALA A 330 -22.73 34.30 32.23
C ALA A 330 -23.14 34.92 33.58
N LEU A 331 -23.26 36.22 33.61
CA LEU A 331 -23.51 36.97 34.85
C LEU A 331 -24.98 37.37 34.96
N GLN A 332 -25.50 37.32 36.17
CA GLN A 332 -26.77 37.93 36.56
C GLN A 332 -26.51 39.13 37.45
N GLY A 333 -27.32 40.14 37.28
CA GLY A 333 -27.21 41.37 38.06
C GLY A 333 -28.38 42.31 37.80
N PRO A 334 -28.42 43.48 38.45
CA PRO A 334 -29.48 44.46 38.31
C PRO A 334 -29.64 44.91 36.83
N ALA A 335 -30.89 45.13 36.41
CA ALA A 335 -31.20 45.56 35.05
C ALA A 335 -30.54 46.90 34.65
N SER A 336 -30.19 47.75 35.62
CA SER A 336 -29.46 49.00 35.42
C SER A 336 -28.07 48.81 34.83
N LEU A 337 -27.41 47.68 35.13
CA LEU A 337 -26.06 47.36 34.63
C LEU A 337 -26.04 46.84 33.17
N ARG A 338 -27.21 46.56 32.58
CA ARG A 338 -27.34 46.03 31.21
C ARG A 338 -26.68 46.94 30.14
N LYS A 339 -26.66 48.25 30.40
CA LYS A 339 -26.09 49.26 29.48
C LYS A 339 -24.64 49.61 29.79
N SER A 340 -24.07 49.09 30.87
CA SER A 340 -22.70 49.37 31.28
C SER A 340 -21.76 48.33 30.68
N TYR A 341 -20.61 48.80 30.18
CA TYR A 341 -19.55 47.88 29.72
C TYR A 341 -18.93 47.19 30.94
N ILE A 342 -19.10 45.88 31.03
CA ILE A 342 -18.48 45.05 32.06
C ILE A 342 -17.27 44.38 31.46
N SER A 343 -16.08 44.78 31.89
CA SER A 343 -14.85 44.15 31.43
C SER A 343 -14.62 42.81 32.16
N HIS A 344 -14.28 41.77 31.41
CA HIS A 344 -13.87 40.46 31.95
C HIS A 344 -12.35 40.35 32.05
N ALA A 345 -11.61 41.45 31.89
CA ALA A 345 -10.16 41.44 32.01
C ALA A 345 -9.72 41.22 33.48
N PRO A 346 -8.62 40.51 33.74
CA PRO A 346 -8.09 40.37 35.11
C PRO A 346 -7.84 41.73 35.75
N ASN A 347 -8.06 41.84 37.05
CA ASN A 347 -7.88 43.05 37.84
C ASN A 347 -8.71 44.29 37.41
N THR A 348 -9.86 44.09 36.72
CA THR A 348 -10.73 45.21 36.34
C THR A 348 -11.67 45.53 37.49
N PHE A 349 -11.69 46.81 37.90
CA PHE A 349 -12.65 47.31 38.86
C PHE A 349 -13.99 47.57 38.17
N VAL A 350 -15.05 46.91 38.64
CA VAL A 350 -16.41 47.16 38.17
C VAL A 350 -17.12 47.98 39.24
N PRO A 351 -17.41 49.26 39.00
CA PRO A 351 -18.11 50.10 39.96
C PRO A 351 -19.56 49.60 40.11
N LEU A 352 -19.99 49.36 41.36
CA LEU A 352 -21.36 49.04 41.72
C LEU A 352 -21.94 50.21 42.50
N ASP A 353 -23.19 50.64 42.17
CA ASP A 353 -23.87 51.69 42.89
C ASP A 353 -24.14 51.29 44.34
N ALA A 354 -23.95 52.22 45.27
CA ALA A 354 -24.16 52.02 46.72
C ALA A 354 -25.57 51.49 47.08
N LYS A 355 -26.58 51.78 46.27
CA LYS A 355 -27.95 51.24 46.40
C LYS A 355 -28.05 49.76 46.00
N SER A 356 -27.09 49.25 45.28
CA SER A 356 -26.99 47.84 44.87
C SER A 356 -26.42 46.95 45.96
N ILE A 357 -25.77 47.53 46.98
CA ILE A 357 -25.05 46.80 48.03
C ILE A 357 -26.00 46.37 49.16
N GLN A 358 -27.14 47.00 49.34
CA GLN A 358 -28.13 46.60 50.36
C GLN A 358 -28.97 45.39 49.89
N GLY A 359 -28.34 44.27 49.84
CA GLY A 359 -29.02 43.01 50.07
C GLY A 359 -29.37 42.11 48.88
N LYS A 360 -29.31 42.49 47.57
CA LYS A 360 -29.61 41.55 46.47
C LYS A 360 -29.04 41.92 45.07
N SER A 361 -28.09 42.80 44.99
CA SER A 361 -27.63 43.33 43.68
C SER A 361 -26.15 43.06 43.44
N LYS A 362 -25.71 41.85 43.70
CA LYS A 362 -24.36 41.43 43.32
C LYS A 362 -24.33 40.90 41.88
N LEU A 363 -23.26 41.18 41.18
CA LEU A 363 -22.93 40.48 39.95
C LEU A 363 -22.47 39.07 40.36
N GLU A 364 -23.30 38.10 40.06
CA GLU A 364 -23.01 36.70 40.37
C GLU A 364 -23.16 35.86 39.09
N PRO A 365 -22.38 34.80 38.92
CA PRO A 365 -22.65 33.84 37.86
C PRO A 365 -24.08 33.30 37.96
N ILE A 366 -24.79 33.17 36.84
CA ILE A 366 -26.16 32.62 36.80
C ILE A 366 -26.15 31.18 37.36
N PHE A 367 -25.08 30.46 37.05
CA PHE A 367 -24.79 29.13 37.58
C PHE A 367 -23.27 28.95 37.67
N SER A 368 -22.82 28.28 38.70
CA SER A 368 -21.43 27.86 38.80
C SER A 368 -21.32 26.47 38.17
N VAL A 369 -20.69 26.42 37.01
CA VAL A 369 -20.31 25.14 36.40
C VAL A 369 -19.05 24.68 37.11
N ASN A 370 -19.14 23.60 37.84
CA ASN A 370 -17.99 22.94 38.42
C ASN A 370 -17.81 21.55 37.73
N PRO A 371 -17.46 21.52 36.45
CA PRO A 371 -17.21 20.26 35.79
C PRO A 371 -15.96 19.62 36.39
N ALA A 372 -15.99 18.33 36.58
CA ALA A 372 -14.80 17.55 36.90
C ALA A 372 -13.87 17.54 35.66
N ILE A 373 -13.21 18.69 35.38
CA ILE A 373 -12.37 18.87 34.18
C ILE A 373 -11.26 17.80 34.13
N GLY A 374 -10.74 17.37 35.29
CA GLY A 374 -9.74 16.31 35.37
C GLY A 374 -10.23 14.98 34.79
N THR A 375 -11.46 14.57 35.12
CA THR A 375 -12.07 13.34 34.54
C THR A 375 -12.35 13.48 33.06
N LEU A 376 -12.75 14.67 32.59
CA LEU A 376 -12.96 14.91 31.16
C LEU A 376 -11.66 14.87 30.37
N ILE A 377 -10.56 15.40 30.92
CA ILE A 377 -9.24 15.35 30.29
C ILE A 377 -8.76 13.89 30.21
N GLN A 378 -8.91 13.12 31.29
CA GLN A 378 -8.54 11.71 31.30
C GLN A 378 -9.35 10.90 30.28
N ASP A 379 -10.66 11.10 30.22
CA ASP A 379 -11.53 10.43 29.26
C ASP A 379 -11.17 10.78 27.79
N VAL A 380 -10.79 12.02 27.52
CA VAL A 380 -10.28 12.44 26.19
C VAL A 380 -8.96 11.72 25.89
N GLU A 381 -8.06 11.61 26.86
CA GLU A 381 -6.77 10.93 26.66
C GLU A 381 -6.94 9.43 26.45
N ASP A 382 -7.83 8.79 27.17
CA ASP A 382 -8.18 7.37 26.99
C ASP A 382 -8.74 7.12 25.57
N MET A 383 -9.58 8.02 25.08
CA MET A 383 -10.11 7.94 23.71
C MET A 383 -9.03 8.12 22.64
N ARG A 384 -8.06 9.02 22.86
CA ARG A 384 -6.92 9.19 21.95
C ARG A 384 -6.10 7.91 21.85
N GLN A 385 -5.79 7.29 22.99
CA GLN A 385 -5.07 6.01 23.02
C GLN A 385 -5.84 4.88 22.31
N GLN A 386 -7.18 4.86 22.44
CA GLN A 386 -8.00 3.90 21.69
C GLN A 386 -7.94 4.14 20.18
N VAL A 387 -7.96 5.40 19.75
CA VAL A 387 -7.79 5.74 18.32
C VAL A 387 -6.43 5.28 17.83
N ASP A 388 -5.34 5.57 18.56
CA ASP A 388 -3.99 5.15 18.17
C ASP A 388 -3.88 3.62 18.06
N LYS A 389 -4.50 2.86 18.98
CA LYS A 389 -4.55 1.39 18.91
C LYS A 389 -5.29 0.88 17.67
N LEU A 390 -6.42 1.49 17.30
CA LEU A 390 -7.20 1.10 16.12
C LEU A 390 -6.44 1.34 14.81
N TYR A 391 -5.56 2.34 14.77
CA TYR A 391 -4.66 2.59 13.63
C TYR A 391 -3.33 1.84 13.73
N TYR A 392 -3.15 0.96 14.70
CA TYR A 392 -1.90 0.23 14.94
C TYR A 392 -0.67 1.16 15.12
N ALA A 393 -0.90 2.41 15.54
CA ALA A 393 0.14 3.44 15.57
C ALA A 393 1.32 3.03 16.47
N ASP A 394 1.06 2.45 17.63
CA ASP A 394 2.09 1.99 18.56
C ASP A 394 2.99 0.91 17.95
N PHE A 395 2.41 -0.04 17.22
CA PHE A 395 3.14 -1.12 16.56
C PHE A 395 4.00 -0.59 15.40
N LEU A 396 3.42 0.26 14.56
CA LEU A 396 4.10 0.80 13.39
C LEU A 396 5.24 1.75 13.79
N LEU A 397 5.05 2.54 14.85
CA LEU A 397 6.10 3.35 15.45
C LEU A 397 7.19 2.50 16.12
N PHE A 398 6.82 1.37 16.71
CA PHE A 398 7.77 0.42 17.28
C PHE A 398 8.70 -0.18 16.21
N LEU A 399 8.19 -0.53 15.05
CA LEU A 399 9.01 -1.01 13.92
C LEU A 399 10.00 0.04 13.41
N SER A 400 9.66 1.33 13.50
CA SER A 400 10.52 2.44 13.06
C SER A 400 11.54 2.89 14.12
N ARG A 401 11.29 2.63 15.40
CA ARG A 401 12.16 3.01 16.53
C ARG A 401 12.97 1.80 16.95
N ASN A 402 14.31 1.88 16.85
CA ASN A 402 15.20 0.89 17.46
C ASN A 402 14.99 0.89 18.98
N PRO A 403 14.46 -0.18 19.59
CA PRO A 403 14.22 -0.21 21.03
C PRO A 403 15.54 -0.38 21.78
N LYS A 404 16.14 0.71 22.24
CA LYS A 404 17.35 0.68 23.07
C LYS A 404 17.15 0.14 24.50
N THR A 405 15.92 -0.12 24.91
CA THR A 405 15.57 -0.36 26.32
C THR A 405 14.86 -1.69 26.61
N ARG A 406 14.58 -2.52 25.60
CA ARG A 406 13.91 -3.82 25.78
C ARG A 406 14.86 -4.97 25.46
N THR A 407 14.64 -6.11 26.13
CA THR A 407 15.36 -7.34 25.82
C THR A 407 14.91 -7.91 24.46
N ALA A 408 15.76 -8.64 23.79
CA ALA A 408 15.43 -9.28 22.51
C ALA A 408 14.19 -10.17 22.61
N THR A 409 14.01 -10.85 23.75
CA THR A 409 12.87 -11.74 24.01
C THR A 409 11.56 -10.98 24.20
N GLU A 410 11.57 -9.84 24.91
CA GLU A 410 10.37 -8.99 25.04
C GLU A 410 9.98 -8.35 23.72
N THR A 411 10.98 -7.95 22.93
CA THR A 411 10.77 -7.40 21.60
C THR A 411 10.11 -8.41 20.65
N SER A 412 10.59 -9.67 20.66
CA SER A 412 10.01 -10.72 19.81
C SER A 412 8.59 -11.09 20.24
N ALA A 413 8.30 -11.14 21.53
CA ALA A 413 6.95 -11.44 22.04
C ALA A 413 5.92 -10.36 21.68
N VAL A 414 6.30 -9.09 21.77
CA VAL A 414 5.43 -7.97 21.37
C VAL A 414 5.20 -7.97 19.86
N LEU A 415 6.23 -8.22 19.07
CA LEU A 415 6.11 -8.36 17.62
C LEU A 415 5.15 -9.49 17.22
N GLU A 416 5.28 -10.65 17.86
CA GLU A 416 4.44 -11.81 17.60
C GLU A 416 2.96 -11.55 17.93
N GLU A 417 2.67 -10.91 19.07
CA GLU A 417 1.30 -10.53 19.45
C GLU A 417 0.69 -9.54 18.46
N GLN A 418 1.43 -8.51 18.09
CA GLN A 418 0.97 -7.48 17.16
C GLN A 418 0.78 -8.01 15.73
N GLN A 419 1.64 -8.94 15.30
CA GLN A 419 1.51 -9.61 14.00
C GLN A 419 0.23 -10.45 13.90
N ARG A 420 -0.23 -11.06 14.99
CA ARG A 420 -1.50 -11.80 15.00
C ARG A 420 -2.69 -10.88 14.72
N ILE A 421 -2.63 -9.64 15.15
CA ILE A 421 -3.71 -8.66 14.97
C ILE A 421 -3.70 -8.11 13.53
N ILE A 422 -2.53 -7.75 13.01
CA ILE A 422 -2.43 -7.11 11.69
C ILE A 422 -2.33 -8.13 10.53
N GLY A 423 -1.98 -9.37 10.84
CA GLY A 423 -1.71 -10.44 9.87
C GLY A 423 -2.79 -10.65 8.82
N PRO A 424 -4.08 -10.80 9.20
CA PRO A 424 -5.17 -10.97 8.24
C PRO A 424 -5.30 -9.80 7.26
N ASN A 425 -5.13 -8.56 7.74
CA ASN A 425 -5.17 -7.36 6.88
C ASN A 425 -3.98 -7.31 5.92
N LEU A 426 -2.78 -7.70 6.39
CA LEU A 426 -1.59 -7.81 5.53
C LEU A 426 -1.75 -8.89 4.48
N GLN A 427 -2.32 -10.05 4.84
CA GLN A 427 -2.54 -11.12 3.88
C GLN A 427 -3.55 -10.70 2.80
N SER A 428 -4.64 -10.05 3.18
CA SER A 428 -5.60 -9.51 2.21
C SER A 428 -4.93 -8.49 1.29
N LEU A 429 -4.15 -7.58 1.85
CA LEU A 429 -3.41 -6.56 1.09
C LEU A 429 -2.38 -7.18 0.15
N ASN A 430 -1.67 -8.21 0.59
CA ASN A 430 -0.73 -8.93 -0.28
C ASN A 430 -1.45 -9.55 -1.48
N ASN A 431 -2.57 -10.22 -1.26
CA ASN A 431 -3.30 -10.91 -2.32
C ASN A 431 -4.00 -9.94 -3.28
N THR A 432 -4.56 -8.83 -2.77
CA THR A 432 -5.36 -7.92 -3.59
C THR A 432 -4.56 -6.78 -4.21
N TYR A 433 -3.39 -6.44 -3.64
CA TYR A 433 -2.62 -5.29 -4.08
C TYR A 433 -1.17 -5.64 -4.44
N ASN A 434 -0.38 -6.17 -3.48
CA ASN A 434 1.06 -6.32 -3.70
C ASN A 434 1.40 -7.36 -4.78
N ILE A 435 0.75 -8.54 -4.76
CA ILE A 435 0.95 -9.58 -5.79
C ILE A 435 0.56 -9.04 -7.17
N PRO A 436 -0.66 -8.51 -7.40
CA PRO A 436 -1.03 -7.97 -8.70
C PRO A 436 -0.14 -6.83 -9.20
N VAL A 437 0.37 -5.97 -8.30
CA VAL A 437 1.34 -4.92 -8.66
C VAL A 437 2.65 -5.54 -9.15
N LEU A 438 3.20 -6.51 -8.39
CA LEU A 438 4.44 -7.18 -8.78
C LEU A 438 4.29 -7.96 -10.08
N GLU A 439 3.20 -8.70 -10.24
CA GLU A 439 2.90 -9.42 -11.48
C GLU A 439 2.82 -8.47 -12.68
N TRP A 440 2.21 -7.30 -12.51
CA TRP A 440 2.17 -6.29 -13.55
C TRP A 440 3.58 -5.80 -13.95
N PHE A 441 4.45 -5.49 -12.99
CA PHE A 441 5.82 -5.07 -13.26
C PHE A 441 6.70 -6.21 -13.77
N MET A 442 6.49 -7.44 -13.30
CA MET A 442 7.17 -8.64 -13.83
C MET A 442 6.86 -8.83 -15.32
N ASP A 443 5.58 -8.77 -15.69
CA ASP A 443 5.15 -8.86 -17.08
C ASP A 443 5.70 -7.70 -17.92
N PHE A 444 5.74 -6.48 -17.35
CA PHE A 444 6.34 -5.33 -18.01
C PHE A 444 7.81 -5.57 -18.34
N VAL A 445 8.59 -6.02 -17.37
CA VAL A 445 10.03 -6.30 -17.55
C VAL A 445 10.25 -7.49 -18.52
N LEU A 446 9.44 -8.55 -18.41
CA LEU A 446 9.58 -9.72 -19.29
C LEU A 446 9.35 -9.40 -20.77
N PHE A 447 8.41 -8.52 -21.08
CA PHE A 447 8.00 -8.27 -22.46
C PHE A 447 8.53 -6.97 -23.06
N GLU A 448 8.88 -5.98 -22.24
CA GLU A 448 9.22 -4.63 -22.71
C GLU A 448 10.63 -4.16 -22.34
N ASP A 449 11.32 -4.84 -21.39
CA ASP A 449 12.67 -4.44 -20.98
C ASP A 449 13.75 -5.02 -21.93
N PRO A 450 14.41 -4.19 -22.74
CA PRO A 450 15.43 -4.66 -23.70
C PRO A 450 16.73 -5.12 -23.02
N TYR A 451 16.92 -4.84 -21.75
CA TYR A 451 18.12 -5.18 -21.00
C TYR A 451 17.99 -6.47 -20.16
N LEU A 452 16.83 -7.11 -20.21
CA LEU A 452 16.64 -8.39 -19.54
C LEU A 452 17.38 -9.49 -20.34
N LYS A 453 18.22 -10.24 -19.65
CA LYS A 453 18.88 -11.42 -20.24
C LYS A 453 17.85 -12.55 -20.45
N PRO A 454 17.98 -13.33 -21.52
CA PRO A 454 17.09 -14.48 -21.71
C PRO A 454 17.21 -15.47 -20.52
N PRO A 455 16.12 -16.15 -20.14
CA PRO A 455 16.17 -17.14 -19.08
C PRO A 455 17.05 -18.33 -19.48
N PRO A 456 17.70 -19.01 -18.51
CA PRO A 456 18.35 -20.30 -18.75
C PRO A 456 17.34 -21.32 -19.31
N SER A 457 17.83 -22.26 -20.12
CA SER A 457 16.96 -23.29 -20.71
C SER A 457 16.22 -24.15 -19.68
N SER A 458 16.80 -24.31 -18.47
CA SER A 458 16.17 -25.00 -17.33
C SER A 458 14.94 -24.27 -16.76
N MET A 459 14.81 -22.99 -17.05
CA MET A 459 13.72 -22.12 -16.56
C MET A 459 12.65 -21.82 -17.61
N GLU A 460 12.89 -22.21 -18.86
CA GLU A 460 11.89 -22.01 -19.92
C GLU A 460 10.57 -22.69 -19.57
N GLY A 461 9.46 -21.95 -19.68
CA GLY A 461 8.11 -22.41 -19.35
C GLY A 461 7.81 -22.56 -17.86
N GLN A 462 8.68 -22.14 -16.95
CA GLN A 462 8.42 -22.14 -15.53
C GLN A 462 7.58 -20.94 -15.12
N ALA A 463 6.58 -21.17 -14.24
CA ALA A 463 5.80 -20.10 -13.66
C ALA A 463 6.60 -19.40 -12.57
N LEU A 464 6.83 -18.11 -12.76
CA LEU A 464 7.45 -17.24 -11.77
C LEU A 464 6.47 -16.89 -10.64
N LYS A 465 7.00 -16.74 -9.44
CA LYS A 465 6.22 -16.41 -8.24
C LYS A 465 6.91 -15.28 -7.48
N PRO A 466 6.18 -14.18 -7.18
CA PRO A 466 6.70 -13.16 -6.28
C PRO A 466 6.75 -13.66 -4.83
N GLU A 467 7.84 -13.40 -4.14
CA GLU A 467 8.02 -13.63 -2.70
C GLU A 467 8.27 -12.32 -1.99
N PHE A 468 7.55 -12.10 -0.88
CA PHE A 468 7.73 -10.90 -0.09
C PHE A 468 8.89 -11.05 0.89
N ILE A 469 9.80 -10.08 0.85
CA ILE A 469 10.92 -9.93 1.80
C ILE A 469 10.79 -8.65 2.61
N SER A 470 9.56 -8.09 2.66
CA SER A 470 9.26 -6.90 3.46
C SER A 470 9.55 -7.11 4.94
N VAL A 471 9.66 -6.03 5.72
CA VAL A 471 9.90 -6.12 7.19
C VAL A 471 8.85 -6.98 7.86
N PHE A 472 7.60 -6.85 7.43
CA PHE A 472 6.51 -7.66 7.96
C PHE A 472 6.70 -9.16 7.61
N ALA A 473 7.08 -9.47 6.37
CA ALA A 473 7.35 -10.85 5.95
C ALA A 473 8.59 -11.43 6.65
N GLN A 474 9.66 -10.64 6.78
CA GLN A 474 10.85 -11.03 7.53
C GLN A 474 10.52 -11.31 9.00
N ALA A 475 9.75 -10.44 9.63
CA ALA A 475 9.33 -10.64 11.02
C ALA A 475 8.49 -11.90 11.21
N GLN A 476 7.61 -12.24 10.24
CA GLN A 476 6.87 -13.50 10.26
C GLN A 476 7.79 -14.73 10.13
N LYS A 477 8.71 -14.73 9.17
CA LYS A 477 9.64 -15.86 8.96
C LYS A 477 10.66 -15.98 10.10
N ALA A 478 11.09 -14.87 10.68
CA ALA A 478 12.03 -14.87 11.81
C ALA A 478 11.41 -15.36 13.12
N ALA A 479 10.10 -15.44 13.25
CA ALA A 479 9.42 -15.92 14.45
C ALA A 479 9.83 -17.35 14.84
N ASP A 480 10.20 -18.19 13.88
CA ASP A 480 10.64 -19.57 14.13
C ASP A 480 12.13 -19.68 14.53
N LEU A 481 12.96 -18.66 14.23
CA LEU A 481 14.41 -18.70 14.49
C LEU A 481 14.79 -18.95 15.94
N PRO A 482 14.12 -18.33 16.95
CA PRO A 482 14.43 -18.60 18.35
C PRO A 482 14.19 -20.06 18.77
N ALA A 483 13.24 -20.75 18.14
CA ALA A 483 13.01 -22.19 18.38
C ALA A 483 14.11 -23.04 17.76
N ILE A 484 14.58 -22.68 16.59
CA ILE A 484 15.67 -23.33 15.88
C ILE A 484 16.99 -23.12 16.63
N ASP A 485 17.26 -21.90 17.12
CA ASP A 485 18.43 -21.57 17.95
C ASP A 485 18.48 -22.39 19.23
N ARG A 486 17.34 -22.52 19.92
CA ARG A 486 17.23 -23.37 21.11
C ARG A 486 17.51 -24.83 20.78
N TYR A 487 16.97 -25.33 19.68
CA TYR A 487 17.21 -26.70 19.24
C TYR A 487 18.68 -26.93 18.88
N ALA A 488 19.29 -26.03 18.11
CA ALA A 488 20.71 -26.10 17.76
C ALA A 488 21.60 -26.02 19.00
N GLY A 489 21.29 -25.12 19.95
CA GLY A 489 21.99 -25.03 21.24
C GLY A 489 21.82 -26.29 22.10
N MET A 490 20.63 -26.91 22.09
CA MET A 490 20.38 -28.18 22.78
C MET A 490 21.21 -29.32 22.18
N ILE A 491 21.25 -29.44 20.84
CA ILE A 491 22.07 -30.41 20.14
C ILE A 491 23.57 -30.20 20.44
N ALA A 492 24.06 -28.96 20.43
CA ALA A 492 25.44 -28.64 20.76
C ALA A 492 25.81 -29.04 22.20
N ASN A 493 24.92 -28.86 23.17
CA ASN A 493 25.12 -29.28 24.57
C ASN A 493 25.12 -30.81 24.71
N VAL A 494 24.21 -31.52 24.03
CA VAL A 494 24.14 -32.97 24.03
C VAL A 494 25.36 -33.60 23.33
N ALA A 495 25.86 -32.96 22.26
CA ALA A 495 27.03 -33.39 21.52
C ALA A 495 28.34 -33.36 22.36
N GLN A 496 28.38 -32.56 23.44
CA GLN A 496 29.49 -32.60 24.40
C GLN A 496 29.50 -33.90 25.24
N ILE A 497 28.34 -34.54 25.39
CA ILE A 497 28.19 -35.80 26.13
C ILE A 497 28.33 -37.00 25.17
N ASP A 498 27.64 -36.95 24.05
CA ASP A 498 27.71 -37.99 23.00
C ASP A 498 27.78 -37.34 21.58
N PRO A 499 28.98 -37.31 20.97
CA PRO A 499 29.19 -36.70 19.65
C PRO A 499 28.34 -37.32 18.52
N ARG A 500 27.82 -38.55 18.68
CA ARG A 500 27.00 -39.24 17.65
C ARG A 500 25.67 -38.53 17.39
N VAL A 501 25.23 -37.64 18.27
CA VAL A 501 24.01 -36.83 18.07
C VAL A 501 24.18 -35.89 16.88
N LEU A 502 25.41 -35.48 16.55
CA LEU A 502 25.70 -34.63 15.37
C LEU A 502 25.40 -35.34 14.04
N ASP A 503 25.41 -36.68 14.02
CA ASP A 503 25.08 -37.44 12.79
C ASP A 503 23.61 -37.24 12.35
N LYS A 504 22.74 -36.84 13.29
CA LYS A 504 21.34 -36.51 13.00
C LYS A 504 21.11 -35.05 12.62
N PHE A 505 22.10 -34.18 12.88
CA PHE A 505 21.96 -32.76 12.71
C PHE A 505 22.64 -32.31 11.40
N ASN A 506 21.82 -31.88 10.43
CA ASN A 506 22.33 -31.40 9.17
C ASN A 506 22.68 -29.91 9.26
N VAL A 507 23.99 -29.61 9.44
CA VAL A 507 24.50 -28.23 9.57
C VAL A 507 24.35 -27.46 8.26
N ASP A 508 24.47 -28.14 7.09
CA ASP A 508 24.35 -27.51 5.77
C ASP A 508 22.92 -27.01 5.57
N LYS A 509 21.92 -27.86 5.85
CA LYS A 509 20.51 -27.45 5.81
C LYS A 509 20.17 -26.34 6.82
N LEU A 510 20.85 -26.31 7.97
CA LEU A 510 20.69 -25.21 8.91
C LEU A 510 21.20 -23.89 8.32
N ALA A 511 22.38 -23.89 7.69
CA ALA A 511 22.93 -22.71 7.04
C ALA A 511 22.01 -22.18 5.91
N ASP A 512 21.49 -23.09 5.08
CA ASP A 512 20.55 -22.75 4.01
C ASP A 512 19.23 -22.20 4.56
N LEU A 513 18.75 -22.76 5.68
CA LEU A 513 17.53 -22.29 6.34
C LEU A 513 17.70 -20.88 6.92
N TYR A 514 18.87 -20.56 7.51
CA TYR A 514 19.17 -19.21 7.95
C TYR A 514 19.27 -18.23 6.78
N GLU A 515 19.90 -18.62 5.66
CA GLU A 515 19.96 -17.82 4.44
C GLU A 515 18.54 -17.46 3.95
N ASP A 516 17.64 -18.44 3.89
CA ASP A 516 16.25 -18.21 3.45
C ASP A 516 15.46 -17.38 4.46
N ARG A 517 15.56 -17.68 5.77
CA ARG A 517 14.79 -16.99 6.81
C ARG A 517 15.24 -15.55 7.05
N LEU A 518 16.52 -15.27 6.90
CA LEU A 518 17.09 -13.93 7.07
C LEU A 518 17.18 -13.14 5.75
N TYR A 519 16.79 -13.76 4.63
CA TYR A 519 16.89 -13.15 3.29
C TYR A 519 18.30 -12.60 2.99
N LEU A 520 19.31 -13.40 3.26
CA LEU A 520 20.67 -13.02 2.96
C LEU A 520 20.91 -12.99 1.44
N PRO A 521 21.86 -12.15 0.94
CA PRO A 521 22.16 -12.09 -0.49
C PRO A 521 22.58 -13.46 -1.03
N ALA A 522 22.08 -13.83 -2.20
CA ALA A 522 22.47 -15.05 -2.88
C ALA A 522 24.00 -15.06 -3.10
N GLY A 523 24.65 -16.18 -2.74
CA GLY A 523 26.10 -16.34 -2.87
C GLY A 523 26.89 -16.14 -1.57
N LEU A 524 26.23 -15.93 -0.44
CA LEU A 524 26.87 -15.95 0.87
C LEU A 524 27.29 -17.39 1.22
N ASN A 525 26.43 -18.36 0.93
CA ASN A 525 26.73 -19.77 1.04
C ASN A 525 27.37 -20.29 -0.27
N ASN A 526 28.38 -21.13 -0.16
CA ASN A 526 28.95 -21.79 -1.34
C ASN A 526 27.94 -22.82 -1.89
N PRO A 527 27.76 -22.93 -3.21
CA PRO A 527 26.96 -24.00 -3.81
C PRO A 527 27.43 -25.38 -3.33
N GLN A 528 26.49 -26.31 -3.16
CA GLN A 528 26.77 -27.66 -2.64
C GLN A 528 27.91 -28.37 -3.40
N SER A 529 27.97 -28.17 -4.72
CA SER A 529 29.04 -28.72 -5.56
C SER A 529 30.46 -28.25 -5.16
N ILE A 530 30.56 -26.97 -4.74
CA ILE A 530 31.84 -26.40 -4.26
C ILE A 530 32.17 -26.92 -2.85
N VAL A 531 31.14 -27.05 -2.01
CA VAL A 531 31.29 -27.61 -0.65
C VAL A 531 31.76 -29.05 -0.72
N ASP A 532 31.14 -29.86 -1.56
CA ASP A 532 31.51 -31.28 -1.75
C ASP A 532 32.91 -31.42 -2.32
N ALA A 533 33.28 -30.60 -3.33
CA ALA A 533 34.64 -30.60 -3.87
C ALA A 533 35.70 -30.19 -2.82
N LYS A 534 35.40 -29.21 -1.96
CA LYS A 534 36.30 -28.82 -0.86
C LYS A 534 36.42 -29.94 0.20
N ARG A 535 35.31 -30.62 0.51
CA ARG A 535 35.30 -31.75 1.46
C ARG A 535 36.06 -32.93 0.92
N GLU A 536 35.91 -33.27 -0.35
CA GLU A 536 36.70 -34.31 -1.01
C GLU A 536 38.20 -33.99 -1.01
N GLN A 537 38.57 -32.75 -1.33
CA GLN A 537 39.95 -32.29 -1.26
C GLN A 537 40.51 -32.36 0.18
N ALA A 538 39.74 -31.97 1.17
CA ALA A 538 40.13 -32.03 2.58
C ALA A 538 40.29 -33.49 3.04
N ALA A 539 39.37 -34.38 2.67
CA ALA A 539 39.43 -35.81 2.97
C ALA A 539 40.65 -36.46 2.31
N ALA A 540 40.91 -36.14 1.03
CA ALA A 540 42.12 -36.64 0.31
C ALA A 540 43.41 -36.11 0.95
N ALA A 541 43.46 -34.87 1.41
CA ALA A 541 44.60 -34.30 2.11
C ALA A 541 44.83 -34.96 3.48
N GLN A 542 43.75 -35.26 4.23
CA GLN A 542 43.85 -36.03 5.48
C GLN A 542 44.33 -37.45 5.26
N GLN A 543 43.82 -38.16 4.26
CA GLN A 543 44.29 -39.49 3.91
C GLN A 543 45.78 -39.51 3.52
N ARG A 544 46.23 -38.51 2.75
CA ARG A 544 47.66 -38.36 2.41
C ARG A 544 48.50 -38.09 3.67
N LYS A 545 48.00 -37.27 4.61
CA LYS A 545 48.69 -37.03 5.87
C LYS A 545 48.81 -38.30 6.71
N GLN A 546 47.74 -39.07 6.84
CA GLN A 546 47.74 -40.34 7.56
C GLN A 546 48.67 -41.37 6.92
N GLN A 547 48.66 -41.49 5.58
CA GLN A 547 49.59 -42.34 4.84
C GLN A 547 51.06 -41.92 5.03
N LEU A 548 51.35 -40.63 5.07
CA LEU A 548 52.68 -40.10 5.33
C LEU A 548 53.11 -40.39 6.79
N GLU A 549 52.24 -40.24 7.76
CA GLU A 549 52.49 -40.55 9.17
C GLU A 549 52.71 -42.06 9.40
N GLU A 550 52.02 -42.94 8.67
CA GLU A 550 52.22 -44.40 8.72
C GLU A 550 53.49 -44.84 8.02
N THR A 551 53.87 -44.16 6.91
CA THR A 551 55.06 -44.54 6.13
C THR A 551 56.36 -43.97 6.68
N LEU A 552 56.32 -42.82 7.38
CA LEU A 552 57.52 -42.20 8.00
C LEU A 552 58.25 -43.11 8.98
N PRO A 553 57.58 -43.85 9.90
CA PRO A 553 58.32 -44.83 10.77
C PRO A 553 58.93 -46.00 10.04
N ALA A 554 58.23 -46.47 8.98
CA ALA A 554 58.76 -47.60 8.17
C ALA A 554 59.96 -47.18 7.35
N VAL A 555 59.95 -45.99 6.75
CA VAL A 555 61.12 -45.44 6.01
C VAL A 555 62.26 -45.10 6.96
N ALA A 556 62.00 -44.59 8.13
CA ALA A 556 63.02 -44.31 9.14
C ALA A 556 63.68 -45.63 9.65
N LYS A 557 62.87 -46.69 9.77
CA LYS A 557 63.39 -48.01 10.16
C LYS A 557 64.25 -48.65 9.04
N SER A 558 63.78 -48.59 7.80
CA SER A 558 64.57 -49.09 6.65
C SER A 558 65.83 -48.26 6.41
N ALA A 559 65.84 -46.97 6.62
CA ALA A 559 67.00 -46.11 6.56
C ALA A 559 68.05 -46.44 7.68
N LYS A 560 67.57 -46.77 8.89
CA LYS A 560 68.39 -47.24 10.00
C LYS A 560 68.99 -48.61 9.70
N ASP A 561 68.23 -49.53 9.14
CA ASP A 561 68.67 -50.86 8.78
C ASP A 561 69.68 -50.81 7.61
N MET A 562 69.50 -49.94 6.62
CA MET A 562 70.49 -49.68 5.58
C MET A 562 71.77 -49.00 6.09
N ALA A 563 71.68 -48.11 7.03
CA ALA A 563 72.81 -47.46 7.67
C ALA A 563 73.60 -48.46 8.53
N ALA A 564 72.94 -49.40 9.22
CA ALA A 564 73.55 -50.46 9.97
C ALA A 564 74.24 -51.48 9.06
N ALA A 565 73.64 -51.80 7.91
CA ALA A 565 74.28 -52.72 6.90
C ALA A 565 75.49 -52.06 6.22
N LYS A 566 75.56 -50.75 6.07
CA LYS A 566 76.76 -50.05 5.55
C LYS A 566 77.92 -49.91 6.54
N MET A 567 77.64 -50.06 7.84
CA MET A 567 78.68 -50.06 8.89
C MET A 567 79.29 -51.43 9.12
N GLN A 568 78.79 -52.54 8.49
CA GLN A 568 79.31 -53.91 8.57
C GLN A 568 80.06 -54.34 7.33
N GLN A 569 80.24 -53.46 6.35
CA GLN A 569 81.20 -53.59 5.25
C GLN A 569 82.37 -52.65 5.48
#